data_d43fcbf4d23d6cb215b7ba4f56d38e17
#
_entry.id   d43fcbf4d23d6cb215b7ba4f56d38e17
#
_cell.length_a   1.000
_cell.length_b   1.000
_cell.length_c   1.000
_cell.angle_alpha   90.00
_cell.angle_beta   90.00
_cell.angle_gamma   90.00
#
_symmetry.space_group_name_H-M   'P 1'
#
loop_
_entity.id
_entity.type
_entity.pdbx_description
1 polymer ?
#
loop_
_entity_poly.entity_id
_entity_poly.type
_entity_poly.pdbx_seq_one_letter_code
_entity_poly.pdbx_strand_id
1 'polypeptide(L)'
;QKALTHKSFDKNWNNERLEFLGDAILSSIVSESLFLQSPDQEEGELSLKRDAIISRSNLNRIAKKCFKNVLFHYKTKSISENMYGNFLEAIIGAVYLDKGFAVTKRVVKRLVLTGEEITIKNQDFKSELYLLAKKQKQKINFVHMEQKGPDHKKNHKIGLMIDEKIIDFCWSPTIKGAEIKLSKKMLSQIK
;
A
#
# COMPACT_ATOMS: atom_id res chain seq x y z
N GLN A 1 -1.74 -5.55 -26.15
CA GLN A 1 -1.26 -4.17 -26.42
C GLN A 1 -1.95 -3.14 -25.51
N LYS A 2 -3.30 -3.12 -25.42
CA LYS A 2 -4.04 -2.09 -24.67
C LYS A 2 -3.56 -1.96 -23.21
N ALA A 3 -3.31 -3.06 -22.51
CA ALA A 3 -2.78 -3.06 -21.13
C ALA A 3 -1.40 -2.40 -20.99
N LEU A 4 -0.63 -2.31 -22.07
CA LEU A 4 0.70 -1.71 -22.11
C LEU A 4 0.70 -0.28 -22.65
N THR A 5 -0.47 0.30 -22.90
CA THR A 5 -0.63 1.65 -23.49
C THR A 5 -1.11 2.63 -22.44
N HIS A 6 -0.26 3.62 -22.11
CA HIS A 6 -0.61 4.70 -21.19
C HIS A 6 -1.44 5.77 -21.87
N LYS A 7 -2.32 6.45 -21.13
CA LYS A 7 -3.18 7.53 -21.66
C LYS A 7 -2.42 8.70 -22.30
N SER A 8 -1.17 8.91 -21.97
CA SER A 8 -0.35 9.92 -22.63
C SER A 8 -0.01 9.55 -24.07
N PHE A 9 -0.05 8.27 -24.43
CA PHE A 9 0.17 7.79 -25.78
C PHE A 9 -1.13 7.85 -26.59
N ASP A 10 -2.22 7.31 -26.02
CA ASP A 10 -3.55 7.34 -26.64
C ASP A 10 -4.62 7.59 -25.56
N LYS A 11 -5.39 8.68 -25.72
CA LYS A 11 -6.43 9.07 -24.75
C LYS A 11 -7.64 8.15 -24.78
N ASN A 12 -7.95 7.55 -25.94
CA ASN A 12 -9.16 6.76 -26.15
C ASN A 12 -8.91 5.25 -26.02
N TRP A 13 -7.69 4.82 -26.32
CA TRP A 13 -7.30 3.40 -26.30
C TRP A 13 -6.09 3.18 -25.39
N ASN A 14 -6.35 3.08 -24.09
CA ASN A 14 -5.32 2.97 -23.05
C ASN A 14 -5.68 1.96 -21.97
N ASN A 15 -4.80 1.83 -20.97
CA ASN A 15 -4.87 0.84 -19.93
C ASN A 15 -5.81 1.15 -18.76
N GLU A 16 -6.33 2.36 -18.61
CA GLU A 16 -7.03 2.78 -17.37
C GLU A 16 -8.23 1.89 -17.01
N ARG A 17 -9.05 1.47 -17.99
CA ARG A 17 -10.17 0.55 -17.69
C ARG A 17 -9.73 -0.86 -17.30
N LEU A 18 -8.62 -1.34 -17.84
CA LEU A 18 -8.04 -2.62 -17.47
C LEU A 18 -7.35 -2.55 -16.10
N GLU A 19 -6.70 -1.44 -15.77
CA GLU A 19 -6.15 -1.11 -14.47
C GLU A 19 -7.25 -1.17 -13.39
N PHE A 20 -8.36 -0.46 -13.60
CA PHE A 20 -9.52 -0.48 -12.69
C PHE A 20 -10.02 -1.90 -12.41
N LEU A 21 -10.19 -2.72 -13.45
CA LEU A 21 -10.63 -4.11 -13.29
C LEU A 21 -9.56 -4.96 -12.59
N GLY A 22 -8.32 -4.78 -12.99
CA GLY A 22 -7.18 -5.55 -12.46
C GLY A 22 -6.91 -5.31 -10.99
N ASP A 23 -7.04 -4.08 -10.52
CA ASP A 23 -6.94 -3.73 -9.09
C ASP A 23 -7.97 -4.52 -8.25
N ALA A 24 -9.23 -4.53 -8.67
CA ALA A 24 -10.29 -5.27 -7.99
C ALA A 24 -10.03 -6.79 -7.95
N ILE A 25 -9.60 -7.37 -9.09
CA ILE A 25 -9.27 -8.80 -9.18
C ILE A 25 -8.03 -9.15 -8.36
N LEU A 26 -7.00 -8.32 -8.40
CA LEU A 26 -5.79 -8.48 -7.60
C LEU A 26 -6.12 -8.48 -6.11
N SER A 27 -6.88 -7.49 -5.66
CA SER A 27 -7.32 -7.35 -4.26
C SER A 27 -8.11 -8.58 -3.79
N SER A 28 -9.03 -9.09 -4.62
CA SER A 28 -9.82 -10.30 -4.33
C SER A 28 -8.93 -11.54 -4.17
N ILE A 29 -7.99 -11.76 -5.10
CA ILE A 29 -7.08 -12.92 -5.06
C ILE A 29 -6.14 -12.87 -3.85
N VAL A 30 -5.63 -11.68 -3.52
CA VAL A 30 -4.77 -11.49 -2.34
C VAL A 30 -5.56 -11.75 -1.07
N SER A 31 -6.78 -11.21 -0.95
CA SER A 31 -7.67 -11.42 0.20
C SER A 31 -7.99 -12.88 0.42
N GLU A 32 -8.37 -13.61 -0.63
CA GLU A 32 -8.61 -15.06 -0.56
C GLU A 32 -7.37 -15.82 -0.12
N SER A 33 -6.21 -15.45 -0.65
CA SER A 33 -4.95 -16.14 -0.31
C SER A 33 -4.58 -15.91 1.16
N LEU A 34 -4.73 -14.70 1.68
CA LEU A 34 -4.48 -14.38 3.08
C LEU A 34 -5.46 -15.08 4.02
N PHE A 35 -6.74 -15.07 3.67
CA PHE A 35 -7.79 -15.75 4.43
C PHE A 35 -7.51 -17.25 4.61
N LEU A 36 -7.11 -17.92 3.53
CA LEU A 36 -6.80 -19.36 3.55
C LEU A 36 -5.48 -19.69 4.26
N GLN A 37 -4.49 -18.80 4.21
CA GLN A 37 -3.16 -19.03 4.80
C GLN A 37 -3.05 -18.63 6.28
N SER A 38 -3.99 -17.84 6.77
CA SER A 38 -3.92 -17.27 8.11
C SER A 38 -5.29 -17.38 8.83
N PRO A 39 -5.76 -18.62 9.13
CA PRO A 39 -7.09 -18.85 9.67
C PRO A 39 -7.29 -18.22 11.06
N ASP A 40 -6.23 -18.02 11.82
CA ASP A 40 -6.28 -17.49 13.18
C ASP A 40 -6.18 -15.95 13.25
N GLN A 41 -6.05 -15.29 12.09
CA GLN A 41 -5.90 -13.82 12.07
C GLN A 41 -7.25 -13.11 11.96
N GLU A 42 -7.39 -12.03 12.73
CA GLU A 42 -8.56 -11.17 12.67
C GLU A 42 -8.60 -10.35 11.36
N GLU A 43 -9.80 -9.88 10.99
CA GLU A 43 -10.06 -9.08 9.79
C GLU A 43 -9.09 -7.89 9.66
N GLY A 44 -8.85 -7.15 10.74
CA GLY A 44 -7.95 -5.99 10.72
C GLY A 44 -6.50 -6.36 10.35
N GLU A 45 -6.00 -7.52 10.80
CA GLU A 45 -4.65 -8.00 10.47
C GLU A 45 -4.57 -8.43 9.00
N LEU A 46 -5.60 -9.13 8.52
CA LEU A 46 -5.72 -9.53 7.11
C LEU A 46 -5.79 -8.32 6.18
N SER A 47 -6.56 -7.30 6.55
CA SER A 47 -6.65 -6.04 5.80
C SER A 47 -5.32 -5.30 5.72
N LEU A 48 -4.59 -5.17 6.82
CA LEU A 48 -3.25 -4.56 6.81
C LEU A 48 -2.26 -5.30 5.92
N LYS A 49 -2.28 -6.64 5.98
CA LYS A 49 -1.42 -7.47 5.11
C LYS A 49 -1.77 -7.29 3.64
N ARG A 50 -3.07 -7.32 3.32
CA ARG A 50 -3.54 -7.07 1.96
C ARG A 50 -3.05 -5.72 1.47
N ASP A 51 -3.29 -4.65 2.21
CA ASP A 51 -2.93 -3.28 1.82
C ASP A 51 -1.42 -3.12 1.64
N ALA A 52 -0.60 -3.78 2.44
CA ALA A 52 0.84 -3.82 2.24
C ALA A 52 1.24 -4.51 0.93
N ILE A 53 0.60 -5.66 0.62
CA ILE A 53 0.88 -6.43 -0.60
C ILE A 53 0.49 -5.64 -1.85
N ILE A 54 -0.71 -5.05 -1.88
CA ILE A 54 -1.21 -4.31 -3.04
C ILE A 54 -0.82 -2.83 -3.01
N SER A 55 0.01 -2.40 -2.04
CA SER A 55 0.46 -1.02 -1.99
C SER A 55 1.14 -0.60 -3.30
N ARG A 56 0.91 0.65 -3.72
CA ARG A 56 1.52 1.21 -4.93
C ARG A 56 3.04 1.03 -4.99
N SER A 57 3.73 1.23 -3.88
CA SER A 57 5.18 1.06 -3.80
C SER A 57 5.61 -0.40 -4.05
N ASN A 58 4.87 -1.37 -3.50
CA ASN A 58 5.16 -2.78 -3.69
C ASN A 58 4.85 -3.23 -5.13
N LEU A 59 3.69 -2.84 -5.67
CA LEU A 59 3.32 -3.18 -7.05
C LEU A 59 4.30 -2.58 -8.06
N ASN A 60 4.76 -1.33 -7.86
CA ASN A 60 5.79 -0.71 -8.69
C ASN A 60 7.10 -1.50 -8.65
N ARG A 61 7.54 -1.94 -7.46
CA ARG A 61 8.75 -2.75 -7.27
C ARG A 61 8.66 -4.09 -8.01
N ILE A 62 7.53 -4.77 -7.86
CA ILE A 62 7.27 -6.04 -8.53
C ILE A 62 7.26 -5.85 -10.05
N ALA A 63 6.49 -4.88 -10.54
CA ALA A 63 6.35 -4.60 -11.96
C ALA A 63 7.69 -4.22 -12.61
N LYS A 64 8.53 -3.40 -11.98
CA LYS A 64 9.88 -3.08 -12.44
C LYS A 64 10.75 -4.33 -12.60
N LYS A 65 10.66 -5.27 -11.64
CA LYS A 65 11.41 -6.53 -11.69
C LYS A 65 10.91 -7.44 -12.83
N CYS A 66 9.59 -7.56 -12.96
CA CYS A 66 8.96 -8.46 -13.94
C CYS A 66 9.04 -7.95 -15.38
N PHE A 67 9.00 -6.63 -15.57
CA PHE A 67 8.84 -6.01 -16.89
C PHE A 67 10.10 -5.29 -17.40
N LYS A 68 11.29 -5.72 -16.99
CA LYS A 68 12.57 -5.10 -17.41
C LYS A 68 12.71 -4.95 -18.93
N ASN A 69 12.19 -5.91 -19.68
CA ASN A 69 12.31 -5.99 -21.15
C ASN A 69 10.98 -5.79 -21.87
N VAL A 70 9.96 -5.27 -21.17
CA VAL A 70 8.65 -5.01 -21.76
C VAL A 70 8.61 -3.60 -22.31
N LEU A 71 8.20 -3.46 -23.56
CA LEU A 71 8.01 -2.18 -24.21
C LEU A 71 6.61 -1.62 -23.84
N PHE A 72 6.60 -0.49 -23.14
CA PHE A 72 5.38 0.25 -22.84
C PHE A 72 5.21 1.42 -23.81
N HIS A 73 3.97 1.68 -24.22
CA HIS A 73 3.62 2.81 -25.08
C HIS A 73 3.23 4.04 -24.24
N TYR A 74 4.07 5.07 -24.26
CA TYR A 74 3.84 6.34 -23.55
C TYR A 74 4.49 7.52 -24.31
N LYS A 75 4.00 8.75 -24.08
CA LYS A 75 4.51 10.01 -24.68
C LYS A 75 5.06 10.99 -23.62
N THR A 76 5.42 10.51 -22.43
CA THR A 76 6.08 11.30 -21.39
C THR A 76 7.60 11.21 -21.54
N LYS A 77 8.35 12.15 -20.95
CA LYS A 77 9.84 12.12 -21.00
C LYS A 77 10.45 10.83 -20.42
N SER A 78 9.77 10.22 -19.45
CA SER A 78 10.15 8.95 -18.85
C SER A 78 8.95 8.25 -18.24
N ILE A 79 9.02 6.94 -18.03
CA ILE A 79 8.04 6.20 -17.24
C ILE A 79 8.18 6.67 -15.79
N SER A 80 7.11 7.26 -15.23
CA SER A 80 7.08 7.56 -13.81
C SER A 80 7.02 6.26 -13.00
N GLU A 81 7.52 6.29 -11.76
CA GLU A 81 7.48 5.10 -10.90
C GLU A 81 6.08 4.51 -10.75
N ASN A 82 5.07 5.36 -10.64
CA ASN A 82 3.67 4.96 -10.47
C ASN A 82 3.08 4.23 -11.68
N MET A 83 3.60 4.45 -12.88
CA MET A 83 3.09 3.80 -14.09
C MET A 83 3.34 2.29 -14.12
N TYR A 84 4.39 1.80 -13.44
CA TYR A 84 4.70 0.37 -13.43
C TYR A 84 3.61 -0.46 -12.73
N GLY A 85 3.13 -0.01 -11.57
CA GLY A 85 2.02 -0.67 -10.87
C GLY A 85 0.74 -0.67 -11.70
N ASN A 86 0.40 0.46 -12.33
CA ASN A 86 -0.78 0.57 -13.19
C ASN A 86 -0.73 -0.40 -14.38
N PHE A 87 0.46 -0.60 -14.99
CA PHE A 87 0.63 -1.60 -16.04
C PHE A 87 0.46 -3.02 -15.51
N LEU A 88 0.94 -3.33 -14.30
CA LEU A 88 0.76 -4.64 -13.68
C LEU A 88 -0.72 -4.94 -13.46
N GLU A 89 -1.45 -4.00 -12.86
CA GLU A 89 -2.90 -4.11 -12.67
C GLU A 89 -3.63 -4.27 -14.00
N ALA A 90 -3.28 -3.46 -15.00
CA ALA A 90 -3.89 -3.55 -16.33
C ALA A 90 -3.63 -4.92 -17.01
N ILE A 91 -2.44 -5.49 -16.83
CA ILE A 91 -2.12 -6.84 -17.34
C ILE A 91 -2.95 -7.90 -16.61
N ILE A 92 -3.12 -7.78 -15.28
CA ILE A 92 -3.97 -8.68 -14.49
C ILE A 92 -5.41 -8.62 -14.99
N GLY A 93 -5.95 -7.42 -15.22
CA GLY A 93 -7.28 -7.21 -15.79
C GLY A 93 -7.43 -7.81 -17.19
N ALA A 94 -6.42 -7.66 -18.03
CA ALA A 94 -6.40 -8.25 -19.38
C ALA A 94 -6.37 -9.78 -19.34
N VAL A 95 -5.53 -10.38 -18.48
CA VAL A 95 -5.46 -11.84 -18.29
C VAL A 95 -6.79 -12.38 -17.79
N TYR A 96 -7.44 -11.67 -16.88
CA TYR A 96 -8.74 -12.05 -16.35
C TYR A 96 -9.81 -12.09 -17.44
N LEU A 97 -9.88 -11.08 -18.31
CA LEU A 97 -10.85 -11.06 -19.41
C LEU A 97 -10.58 -12.13 -20.48
N ASP A 98 -9.30 -12.46 -20.69
CA ASP A 98 -8.91 -13.43 -21.73
C ASP A 98 -8.95 -14.89 -21.24
N LYS A 99 -8.53 -15.16 -20.01
CA LYS A 99 -8.28 -16.52 -19.49
C LYS A 99 -9.10 -16.87 -18.23
N GLY A 100 -9.87 -15.95 -17.70
CA GLY A 100 -10.70 -16.13 -16.52
C GLY A 100 -9.94 -16.16 -15.19
N PHE A 101 -10.71 -16.28 -14.10
CA PHE A 101 -10.22 -16.12 -12.73
C PHE A 101 -9.15 -17.13 -12.34
N ALA A 102 -9.33 -18.42 -12.69
CA ALA A 102 -8.41 -19.48 -12.26
C ALA A 102 -6.97 -19.29 -12.81
N VAL A 103 -6.84 -18.84 -14.07
CA VAL A 103 -5.54 -18.54 -14.67
C VAL A 103 -4.95 -17.29 -14.04
N THR A 104 -5.75 -16.24 -13.88
CA THR A 104 -5.32 -15.00 -13.26
C THR A 104 -4.83 -15.22 -11.84
N LYS A 105 -5.51 -16.05 -11.05
CA LYS A 105 -5.09 -16.44 -9.71
C LYS A 105 -3.69 -17.08 -9.70
N ARG A 106 -3.40 -17.98 -10.66
CA ARG A 106 -2.03 -18.56 -10.78
C ARG A 106 -0.99 -17.49 -11.12
N VAL A 107 -1.32 -16.57 -12.02
CA VAL A 107 -0.43 -15.46 -12.41
C VAL A 107 -0.16 -14.55 -11.22
N VAL A 108 -1.18 -14.11 -10.51
CA VAL A 108 -1.04 -13.25 -9.32
C VAL A 108 -0.23 -13.96 -8.22
N LYS A 109 -0.55 -15.23 -7.93
CA LYS A 109 0.24 -16.00 -6.98
C LYS A 109 1.72 -16.02 -7.34
N ARG A 110 2.04 -16.25 -8.61
CA ARG A 110 3.42 -16.33 -9.10
C ARG A 110 4.14 -14.98 -9.11
N LEU A 111 3.47 -13.87 -9.41
CA LEU A 111 4.10 -12.56 -9.56
C LEU A 111 4.11 -11.76 -8.25
N VAL A 112 3.04 -11.85 -7.46
CA VAL A 112 2.79 -10.96 -6.33
C VAL A 112 2.96 -11.67 -4.99
N LEU A 113 2.58 -12.95 -4.90
CA LEU A 113 2.57 -13.71 -3.65
C LEU A 113 3.75 -14.70 -3.53
N THR A 114 4.54 -14.92 -4.59
CA THR A 114 5.76 -15.72 -4.48
C THR A 114 6.96 -14.85 -4.19
N GLY A 115 7.53 -15.05 -3.10
CA GLY A 115 8.88 -14.64 -2.86
C GLY A 115 9.05 -13.65 -1.74
N GLU A 116 10.14 -13.86 -1.07
CA GLU A 116 10.72 -13.04 -0.03
C GLU A 116 9.64 -12.47 0.88
N GLU A 117 9.64 -12.88 2.11
CA GLU A 117 8.83 -12.30 3.18
C GLU A 117 8.46 -10.89 2.77
N ILE A 118 7.16 -10.63 2.64
CA ILE A 118 6.71 -9.27 2.43
C ILE A 118 7.24 -8.55 3.65
N THR A 119 8.49 -8.12 3.53
CA THR A 119 9.08 -7.23 4.50
C THR A 119 8.20 -6.03 4.36
N ILE A 120 7.26 -5.87 5.28
CA ILE A 120 6.34 -4.75 5.37
C ILE A 120 7.22 -3.52 5.62
N LYS A 121 8.00 -3.13 4.59
CA LYS A 121 8.86 -1.94 4.63
C LYS A 121 8.05 -0.65 4.65
N ASN A 122 6.79 -0.73 4.29
CA ASN A 122 5.80 0.28 4.62
C ASN A 122 4.90 -0.29 5.73
N GLN A 123 5.50 -0.60 6.88
CA GLN A 123 4.72 -0.78 8.09
C GLN A 123 3.86 0.49 8.23
N ASP A 124 2.56 0.36 8.08
CA ASP A 124 1.65 1.38 8.57
C ASP A 124 1.66 1.27 10.09
N PHE A 125 2.75 1.81 10.67
CA PHE A 125 2.97 1.81 12.11
C PHE A 125 1.78 2.37 12.86
N LYS A 126 1.01 3.26 12.23
CA LYS A 126 -0.18 3.86 12.83
C LYS A 126 -1.29 2.80 12.95
N SER A 127 -1.59 2.09 11.87
CA SER A 127 -2.61 1.03 11.88
C SER A 127 -2.17 -0.15 12.77
N GLU A 128 -0.90 -0.55 12.74
CA GLU A 128 -0.36 -1.59 13.63
C GLU A 128 -0.53 -1.20 15.11
N LEU A 129 -0.24 0.06 15.46
CA LEU A 129 -0.41 0.58 16.81
C LEU A 129 -1.90 0.59 17.25
N TYR A 130 -2.81 1.00 16.34
CA TYR A 130 -4.25 0.96 16.63
C TYR A 130 -4.77 -0.47 16.86
N LEU A 131 -4.32 -1.44 16.08
CA LEU A 131 -4.69 -2.85 16.29
C LEU A 131 -4.19 -3.38 17.62
N LEU A 132 -2.93 -3.06 17.98
CA LEU A 132 -2.37 -3.47 19.25
C LEU A 132 -3.16 -2.87 20.42
N ALA A 133 -3.47 -1.57 20.35
CA ALA A 133 -4.26 -0.90 21.37
C ALA A 133 -5.67 -1.51 21.51
N LYS A 134 -6.32 -1.84 20.39
CA LYS A 134 -7.60 -2.53 20.40
C LYS A 134 -7.53 -3.88 21.10
N LYS A 135 -6.48 -4.69 20.85
CA LYS A 135 -6.24 -5.95 21.56
C LYS A 135 -6.05 -5.74 23.07
N GLN A 136 -5.40 -4.65 23.47
CA GLN A 136 -5.18 -4.29 24.87
C GLN A 136 -6.33 -3.52 25.50
N LYS A 137 -7.44 -3.30 24.76
CA LYS A 137 -8.62 -2.50 25.18
C LYS A 137 -8.26 -1.05 25.56
N GLN A 138 -7.21 -0.49 24.97
CA GLN A 138 -6.74 0.87 25.17
C GLN A 138 -7.23 1.80 24.06
N LYS A 139 -7.51 3.07 24.40
CA LYS A 139 -7.86 4.10 23.42
C LYS A 139 -6.62 4.90 23.05
N ILE A 140 -6.27 4.92 21.76
CA ILE A 140 -5.15 5.71 21.24
C ILE A 140 -5.71 6.88 20.42
N ASN A 141 -5.12 8.07 20.65
CA ASN A 141 -5.38 9.28 19.87
C ASN A 141 -4.08 10.03 19.61
N PHE A 142 -4.04 10.75 18.48
CA PHE A 142 -2.99 11.73 18.20
C PHE A 142 -3.55 13.13 18.35
N VAL A 143 -2.87 13.96 19.12
CA VAL A 143 -3.33 15.33 19.45
C VAL A 143 -2.33 16.32 18.89
N HIS A 144 -2.84 17.29 18.11
CA HIS A 144 -2.05 18.44 17.69
C HIS A 144 -1.86 19.40 18.87
N MET A 145 -0.63 19.50 19.36
CA MET A 145 -0.33 20.27 20.57
C MET A 145 0.13 21.70 20.26
N GLU A 146 0.99 21.85 19.24
CA GLU A 146 1.64 23.11 18.94
C GLU A 146 2.08 23.16 17.47
N GLN A 147 2.18 24.38 16.92
CA GLN A 147 2.75 24.62 15.60
C GLN A 147 3.75 25.74 15.68
N LYS A 148 4.92 25.59 15.05
CA LYS A 148 5.98 26.60 14.97
C LYS A 148 6.51 26.77 13.56
N GLY A 149 7.02 27.96 13.27
CA GLY A 149 7.68 28.30 12.00
C GLY A 149 6.78 29.04 11.00
N PRO A 150 7.40 29.68 9.99
CA PRO A 150 6.70 30.41 8.95
C PRO A 150 5.93 29.45 8.05
N ASP A 151 4.95 29.95 7.28
CA ASP A 151 4.03 29.14 6.47
C ASP A 151 4.70 28.11 5.54
N HIS A 152 5.86 28.43 5.02
CA HIS A 152 6.63 27.56 4.12
C HIS A 152 7.55 26.55 4.84
N LYS A 153 7.68 26.64 6.20
CA LYS A 153 8.49 25.75 7.05
C LYS A 153 7.81 25.43 8.37
N LYS A 154 6.52 25.14 8.32
CA LYS A 154 5.77 24.75 9.52
C LYS A 154 6.30 23.44 10.11
N ASN A 155 6.44 23.41 11.42
CA ASN A 155 6.66 22.23 12.21
C ASN A 155 5.49 22.04 13.17
N HIS A 156 4.99 20.81 13.24
CA HIS A 156 3.86 20.42 14.08
C HIS A 156 4.35 19.55 15.24
N LYS A 157 3.95 19.90 16.45
CA LYS A 157 4.12 19.07 17.64
C LYS A 157 2.89 18.22 17.81
N ILE A 158 3.05 16.91 17.68
CA ILE A 158 1.98 15.93 17.83
C ILE A 158 2.26 15.09 19.06
N GLY A 159 1.26 14.95 19.92
CA GLY A 159 1.28 14.06 21.07
C GLY A 159 0.60 12.74 20.76
N LEU A 160 1.16 11.64 21.25
CA LEU A 160 0.50 10.33 21.32
C LEU A 160 -0.17 10.22 22.68
N MET A 161 -1.47 9.98 22.66
CA MET A 161 -2.29 9.84 23.86
C MET A 161 -2.83 8.42 23.97
N ILE A 162 -2.68 7.82 25.14
CA ILE A 162 -3.25 6.51 25.48
C ILE A 162 -4.11 6.70 26.73
N ASP A 163 -5.38 6.26 26.68
CA ASP A 163 -6.36 6.37 27.77
C ASP A 163 -6.34 7.78 28.41
N GLU A 164 -6.45 8.82 27.55
CA GLU A 164 -6.50 10.23 27.92
C GLU A 164 -5.22 10.83 28.49
N LYS A 165 -4.11 10.08 28.56
CA LYS A 165 -2.79 10.57 28.98
C LYS A 165 -1.84 10.71 27.80
N ILE A 166 -1.15 11.84 27.69
CA ILE A 166 -0.08 12.03 26.72
C ILE A 166 1.13 11.20 27.17
N ILE A 167 1.50 10.20 26.37
CA ILE A 167 2.59 9.28 26.66
C ILE A 167 3.90 9.78 26.03
N ASP A 168 3.80 10.36 24.83
CA ASP A 168 4.98 10.84 24.11
C ASP A 168 4.58 11.94 23.11
N PHE A 169 5.56 12.70 22.61
CA PHE A 169 5.35 13.68 21.57
C PHE A 169 6.56 13.79 20.64
N CYS A 170 6.35 14.27 19.42
CA CYS A 170 7.44 14.62 18.52
C CYS A 170 7.10 15.81 17.62
N TRP A 171 8.16 16.43 17.09
CA TRP A 171 8.08 17.48 16.08
C TRP A 171 8.28 16.90 14.68
N SER A 172 7.50 17.36 13.71
CA SER A 172 7.66 16.98 12.31
C SER A 172 7.12 18.09 11.39
N PRO A 173 7.66 18.22 10.16
CA PRO A 173 7.13 19.13 9.15
C PRO A 173 5.69 18.80 8.73
N THR A 174 5.22 17.57 8.97
CA THR A 174 3.85 17.16 8.66
C THR A 174 3.23 16.41 9.83
N ILE A 175 1.93 16.58 10.03
CA ILE A 175 1.15 15.86 11.05
C ILE A 175 1.30 14.35 10.85
N LYS A 176 1.07 13.85 9.63
CA LYS A 176 1.22 12.41 9.28
C LYS A 176 2.63 11.89 9.57
N GLY A 177 3.66 12.68 9.30
CA GLY A 177 5.05 12.28 9.60
C GLY A 177 5.31 12.14 11.09
N ALA A 178 4.72 13.02 11.93
CA ALA A 178 4.79 12.90 13.37
C ALA A 178 4.08 11.65 13.90
N GLU A 179 2.86 11.41 13.43
CA GLU A 179 2.07 10.23 13.80
C GLU A 179 2.81 8.93 13.50
N ILE A 180 3.42 8.81 12.31
CA ILE A 180 4.23 7.64 11.93
C ILE A 180 5.44 7.45 12.85
N LYS A 181 6.17 8.55 13.16
CA LYS A 181 7.33 8.49 14.04
C LYS A 181 6.96 8.02 15.45
N LEU A 182 5.89 8.56 16.02
CA LEU A 182 5.40 8.19 17.35
C LEU A 182 4.93 6.74 17.37
N SER A 183 4.17 6.31 16.36
CA SER A 183 3.71 4.94 16.25
C SER A 183 4.88 3.95 16.17
N LYS A 184 5.88 4.25 15.34
CA LYS A 184 7.10 3.43 15.23
C LYS A 184 7.84 3.32 16.55
N LYS A 185 8.03 4.46 17.26
CA LYS A 185 8.71 4.50 18.55
C LYS A 185 7.97 3.67 19.60
N MET A 186 6.64 3.83 19.69
CA MET A 186 5.80 3.08 20.62
C MET A 186 5.85 1.58 20.37
N LEU A 187 5.70 1.13 19.12
CA LEU A 187 5.79 -0.28 18.75
C LEU A 187 7.16 -0.90 19.05
N SER A 188 8.25 -0.11 18.98
CA SER A 188 9.58 -0.60 19.34
C SER A 188 9.80 -0.76 20.85
N GLN A 189 8.96 -0.15 21.69
CA GLN A 189 9.02 -0.27 23.16
C GLN A 189 8.17 -1.41 23.70
N ILE A 190 7.23 -1.91 22.89
CA ILE A 190 6.29 -2.99 23.28
C ILE A 190 6.83 -4.38 22.85
N LYS A 191 7.79 -4.43 21.94
CA LYS A 191 8.53 -5.65 21.56
C LYS A 191 9.63 -5.92 22.56
#